data_911387fb4e9b7bce1d3f2db692be00d8
#
_entry.id   911387fb4e9b7bce1d3f2db692be00d8
#
_cell.length_a   1.000
_cell.length_b   1.000
_cell.length_c   1.000
_cell.angle_alpha   90.00
_cell.angle_beta   90.00
_cell.angle_gamma   90.00
#
_symmetry.space_group_name_H-M   'P 1'
#
loop_
_entity.id
_entity.type
_entity.pdbx_description
1 polymer ?
#
loop_
_entity_poly.entity_id
_entity_poly.type
_entity_poly.pdbx_seq_one_letter_code
_entity_poly.pdbx_strand_id
1 'polypeptide(L)'
;HYPPINNNIEGIRAAPHEDINLITLLLGTQQEGLQVLDKNNNWISIETNSDIIVCNVGDMLQRLANNRLRSTTHRVINPLNSNKDISRYSMPFFVHLNPDFLIKTLPQCIDNRYPDLYPNSILANDYLNMRLKEINLK
;
A
#
# COMPACT_ATOMS: atom_id res chain seq x y z
N HIS A 1 -5.84 -3.42 -14.93
CA HIS A 1 -5.22 -3.91 -16.17
C HIS A 1 -4.07 -2.99 -16.58
N TYR A 2 -2.89 -3.54 -16.74
CA TYR A 2 -1.71 -2.89 -17.30
C TYR A 2 -1.49 -3.44 -18.71
N PRO A 3 -1.66 -2.62 -19.76
CA PRO A 3 -1.51 -3.07 -21.13
C PRO A 3 -0.04 -3.44 -21.46
N PRO A 4 0.21 -4.10 -22.59
CA PRO A 4 1.56 -4.27 -23.11
C PRO A 4 2.30 -2.95 -23.20
N ILE A 5 3.61 -2.97 -22.99
CA ILE A 5 4.45 -1.76 -23.01
C ILE A 5 5.03 -1.58 -24.41
N ASN A 6 4.55 -0.59 -25.12
CA ASN A 6 5.17 -0.15 -26.35
C ASN A 6 6.47 0.64 -26.04
N ASN A 7 7.45 0.59 -26.92
CA ASN A 7 8.79 1.17 -26.72
C ASN A 7 8.82 2.69 -26.40
N ASN A 8 7.69 3.38 -26.44
CA ASN A 8 7.57 4.83 -26.23
C ASN A 8 6.89 5.19 -24.91
N ILE A 9 6.64 4.23 -23.99
CA ILE A 9 6.02 4.54 -22.70
C ILE A 9 7.12 4.88 -21.70
N GLU A 10 7.21 6.17 -21.36
CA GLU A 10 7.98 6.65 -20.22
C GLU A 10 7.19 6.40 -18.93
N GLY A 11 7.89 5.98 -17.87
CA GLY A 11 7.29 5.75 -16.56
C GLY A 11 7.24 4.28 -16.13
N ILE A 12 6.63 4.03 -15.00
CA ILE A 12 6.44 2.70 -14.41
C ILE A 12 4.95 2.39 -14.26
N ARG A 13 4.59 1.10 -14.14
CA ARG A 13 3.19 0.63 -14.07
C ARG A 13 2.40 1.23 -12.91
N ALA A 14 3.01 1.35 -11.73
CA ALA A 14 2.47 2.09 -10.60
C ALA A 14 3.61 2.80 -9.85
N ALA A 15 3.47 4.11 -9.68
CA ALA A 15 4.44 4.93 -8.95
C ALA A 15 4.52 4.52 -7.46
N PRO A 16 5.63 4.84 -6.77
CA PRO A 16 5.74 4.63 -5.33
C PRO A 16 4.57 5.28 -4.58
N HIS A 17 3.89 4.51 -3.73
CA HIS A 17 2.76 4.96 -2.91
C HIS A 17 2.56 4.07 -1.69
N GLU A 18 1.73 4.52 -0.79
CA GLU A 18 1.21 3.80 0.37
C GLU A 18 -0.31 3.69 0.25
N ASP A 19 -0.89 2.58 0.69
CA ASP A 19 -2.33 2.39 0.68
C ASP A 19 -2.98 3.11 1.87
N ILE A 20 -4.07 3.84 1.63
CA ILE A 20 -4.74 4.64 2.67
C ILE A 20 -5.67 3.80 3.56
N ASN A 21 -5.96 2.57 3.19
CA ASN A 21 -6.88 1.64 3.84
C ASN A 21 -6.34 1.04 5.17
N LEU A 22 -7.05 0.03 5.70
CA LEU A 22 -6.60 -0.77 6.83
C LEU A 22 -5.51 -1.77 6.39
N ILE A 23 -5.87 -2.66 5.46
CA ILE A 23 -4.97 -3.62 4.82
C ILE A 23 -5.38 -3.80 3.35
N THR A 24 -4.42 -4.20 2.54
CA THR A 24 -4.67 -4.65 1.17
C THR A 24 -4.35 -6.13 1.05
N LEU A 25 -5.26 -6.88 0.44
CA LEU A 25 -5.07 -8.26 0.05
C LEU A 25 -4.88 -8.31 -1.46
N LEU A 26 -3.69 -8.68 -1.90
CA LEU A 26 -3.34 -8.77 -3.31
C LEU A 26 -3.17 -10.24 -3.71
N LEU A 27 -4.00 -10.70 -4.62
CA LEU A 27 -3.80 -12.01 -5.23
C LEU A 27 -2.50 -12.01 -6.01
N GLY A 28 -1.66 -13.00 -5.73
CA GLY A 28 -0.40 -13.19 -6.43
C GLY A 28 -0.63 -13.43 -7.92
N THR A 29 0.34 -13.04 -8.71
CA THR A 29 0.36 -13.25 -10.15
C THR A 29 1.71 -13.87 -10.53
N GLN A 30 1.76 -14.55 -11.66
CA GLN A 30 3.02 -15.06 -12.22
C GLN A 30 3.88 -13.95 -12.84
N GLN A 31 3.35 -12.72 -12.86
CA GLN A 31 4.03 -11.58 -13.48
C GLN A 31 4.75 -10.73 -12.44
N GLU A 32 6.02 -10.54 -12.68
CA GLU A 32 6.93 -9.74 -11.88
C GLU A 32 6.57 -8.24 -11.85
N GLY A 33 7.27 -7.50 -11.00
CA GLY A 33 7.26 -6.05 -10.98
C GLY A 33 6.83 -5.42 -9.66
N LEU A 34 6.17 -6.15 -8.74
CA LEU A 34 5.87 -5.63 -7.42
C LEU A 34 7.16 -5.49 -6.60
N GLN A 35 7.38 -4.30 -6.08
CA GLN A 35 8.52 -3.99 -5.21
C GLN A 35 8.05 -3.24 -3.97
N VAL A 36 8.67 -3.51 -2.83
CA VAL A 36 8.48 -2.80 -1.58
C VAL A 36 9.76 -2.09 -1.17
N LEU A 37 9.62 -0.93 -0.53
CA LEU A 37 10.73 -0.17 0.00
C LEU A 37 11.04 -0.63 1.43
N ASP A 38 12.26 -1.13 1.65
CA ASP A 38 12.69 -1.53 2.99
C ASP A 38 13.08 -0.31 3.86
N LYS A 39 13.34 -0.55 5.13
CA LYS A 39 13.77 0.49 6.09
C LYS A 39 15.16 1.10 5.80
N ASN A 40 15.93 0.51 4.90
CA ASN A 40 17.23 1.01 4.45
C ASN A 40 17.14 1.75 3.10
N ASN A 41 15.91 2.02 2.63
CA ASN A 41 15.60 2.62 1.33
C ASN A 41 16.02 1.77 0.12
N ASN A 42 16.05 0.45 0.26
CA ASN A 42 16.25 -0.47 -0.86
C ASN A 42 14.92 -0.99 -1.37
N TRP A 43 14.78 -1.07 -2.68
CA TRP A 43 13.65 -1.72 -3.33
C TRP A 43 13.84 -3.23 -3.38
N ILE A 44 12.93 -3.96 -2.73
CA ILE A 44 12.94 -5.43 -2.68
C ILE A 44 11.81 -5.95 -3.56
N SER A 45 12.15 -6.80 -4.52
CA SER A 45 11.16 -7.47 -5.37
C SER A 45 10.39 -8.52 -4.58
N ILE A 46 9.07 -8.52 -4.73
CA ILE A 46 8.18 -9.50 -4.13
C ILE A 46 7.82 -10.52 -5.21
N GLU A 47 8.33 -11.72 -5.04
CA GLU A 47 7.96 -12.85 -5.89
C GLU A 47 6.61 -13.39 -5.44
N THR A 48 5.70 -13.52 -6.39
CA THR A 48 4.35 -14.03 -6.16
C THR A 48 3.99 -15.09 -7.19
N ASN A 49 3.07 -15.96 -6.82
CA ASN A 49 2.41 -16.89 -7.74
C ASN A 49 0.92 -16.94 -7.43
N SER A 50 0.15 -17.69 -8.19
CA SER A 50 -1.32 -17.80 -8.06
C SER A 50 -1.80 -18.31 -6.70
N ASP A 51 -0.93 -18.94 -5.92
CA ASP A 51 -1.29 -19.60 -4.65
C ASP A 51 -0.95 -18.73 -3.43
N ILE A 52 -0.42 -17.53 -3.68
CA ILE A 52 -0.01 -16.58 -2.65
C ILE A 52 -0.96 -15.39 -2.61
N ILE A 53 -1.34 -14.98 -1.40
CA ILE A 53 -1.95 -13.69 -1.13
C ILE A 53 -0.93 -12.82 -0.41
N VAL A 54 -0.55 -11.71 -1.03
CA VAL A 54 0.27 -10.68 -0.38
C VAL A 54 -0.65 -9.78 0.43
N CYS A 55 -0.35 -9.63 1.71
CA CYS A 55 -1.07 -8.72 2.60
C CYS A 55 -0.14 -7.57 3.00
N ASN A 56 -0.54 -6.33 2.73
CA ASN A 56 0.19 -5.16 3.20
C ASN A 56 -0.67 -4.28 4.12
N VAL A 57 0.02 -3.66 5.07
CA VAL A 57 -0.56 -2.70 6.01
C VAL A 57 -0.81 -1.38 5.29
N GLY A 58 -1.98 -0.78 5.53
CA GLY A 58 -2.30 0.55 5.08
C GLY A 58 -2.19 1.61 6.19
N ASP A 59 -2.33 2.86 5.81
CA ASP A 59 -2.13 4.03 6.69
C ASP A 59 -3.08 4.06 7.90
N MET A 60 -4.33 3.58 7.73
CA MET A 60 -5.29 3.52 8.84
C MET A 60 -4.84 2.52 9.92
N LEU A 61 -4.31 1.36 9.51
CA LEU A 61 -3.76 0.39 10.47
C LEU A 61 -2.47 0.90 11.11
N GLN A 62 -1.59 1.54 10.33
CA GLN A 62 -0.40 2.18 10.87
C GLN A 62 -0.75 3.17 11.98
N ARG A 63 -1.76 4.02 11.75
CA ARG A 63 -2.23 4.99 12.74
C ARG A 63 -2.83 4.30 13.98
N LEU A 64 -3.70 3.31 13.80
CA LEU A 64 -4.26 2.50 14.89
C LEU A 64 -3.17 1.83 15.74
N ALA A 65 -2.15 1.31 15.09
CA ALA A 65 -1.06 0.58 15.73
C ALA A 65 0.09 1.48 16.23
N ASN A 66 -0.11 2.81 16.29
CA ASN A 66 0.92 3.75 16.76
C ASN A 66 2.28 3.57 16.04
N ASN A 67 2.26 3.38 14.73
CA ASN A 67 3.42 3.09 13.88
C ASN A 67 4.19 1.78 14.23
N ARG A 68 3.66 0.91 15.08
CA ARG A 68 4.26 -0.42 15.32
C ARG A 68 4.10 -1.34 14.12
N LEU A 69 3.01 -1.17 13.36
CA LEU A 69 2.81 -1.76 12.03
C LEU A 69 2.88 -0.62 11.02
N ARG A 70 3.83 -0.69 10.11
CA ARG A 70 4.06 0.39 9.15
C ARG A 70 3.36 0.11 7.83
N SER A 71 2.69 1.12 7.30
CA SER A 71 2.32 1.18 5.89
C SER A 71 3.59 1.24 5.07
N THR A 72 3.76 0.29 4.14
CA THR A 72 5.02 0.14 3.40
C THR A 72 4.86 0.71 2.00
N THR A 73 5.72 1.65 1.66
CA THR A 73 5.80 2.19 0.31
C THR A 73 6.10 1.08 -0.68
N HIS A 74 5.30 0.98 -1.72
CA HIS A 74 5.45 -0.03 -2.76
C HIS A 74 5.21 0.56 -4.14
N ARG A 75 5.67 -0.15 -5.18
CA ARG A 75 5.54 0.25 -6.58
C ARG A 75 5.41 -0.97 -7.48
N VAL A 76 4.98 -0.74 -8.72
CA VAL A 76 5.01 -1.77 -9.77
C VAL A 76 5.86 -1.27 -10.92
N ILE A 77 7.01 -1.88 -11.11
CA ILE A 77 7.92 -1.55 -12.20
C ILE A 77 7.52 -2.26 -13.50
N ASN A 78 8.07 -1.78 -14.60
CA ASN A 78 7.92 -2.44 -15.88
C ASN A 78 8.70 -3.76 -15.90
N PRO A 79 8.20 -4.80 -16.58
CA PRO A 79 8.92 -6.06 -16.69
C PRO A 79 10.22 -5.87 -17.48
N LEU A 80 11.22 -6.65 -17.11
CA LEU A 80 12.48 -6.71 -17.86
C LEU A 80 12.22 -7.46 -19.17
N ASN A 81 12.64 -6.89 -20.24
CA ASN A 81 12.73 -7.29 -21.67
C ASN A 81 11.83 -8.40 -22.26
N SER A 82 11.63 -9.53 -21.60
CA SER A 82 10.93 -10.69 -22.18
C SER A 82 9.39 -10.65 -22.08
N ASN A 83 8.83 -9.80 -21.22
CA ASN A 83 7.39 -9.80 -20.92
C ASN A 83 6.71 -8.45 -21.23
N LYS A 84 7.35 -7.59 -22.04
CA LYS A 84 6.81 -6.27 -22.39
C LYS A 84 5.52 -6.35 -23.20
N ASP A 85 5.41 -7.36 -24.05
CA ASP A 85 4.27 -7.56 -24.95
C ASP A 85 3.06 -8.25 -24.28
N ILE A 86 3.16 -8.51 -22.96
CA ILE A 86 2.12 -9.21 -22.23
C ILE A 86 1.39 -8.23 -21.30
N SER A 87 0.06 -8.24 -21.38
CA SER A 87 -0.79 -7.54 -20.42
C SER A 87 -0.64 -8.11 -19.02
N ARG A 88 -0.59 -7.25 -18.00
CA ARG A 88 -0.60 -7.64 -16.59
C ARG A 88 -1.95 -7.30 -15.96
N TYR A 89 -2.51 -8.26 -15.26
CA TYR A 89 -3.71 -8.06 -14.43
C TYR A 89 -3.32 -8.12 -12.96
N SER A 90 -3.95 -7.27 -12.15
CA SER A 90 -3.76 -7.21 -10.72
C SER A 90 -5.10 -6.95 -10.05
N MET A 91 -5.40 -7.66 -8.98
CA MET A 91 -6.67 -7.57 -8.25
C MET A 91 -6.39 -7.29 -6.76
N PRO A 92 -6.10 -6.04 -6.39
CA PRO A 92 -6.02 -5.65 -5.00
C PRO A 92 -7.42 -5.56 -4.39
N PHE A 93 -7.59 -6.11 -3.21
CA PHE A 93 -8.78 -5.95 -2.39
C PHE A 93 -8.46 -5.04 -1.22
N PHE A 94 -9.00 -3.83 -1.25
CA PHE A 94 -8.79 -2.82 -0.22
C PHE A 94 -9.79 -2.99 0.92
N VAL A 95 -9.32 -3.41 2.09
CA VAL A 95 -10.13 -3.51 3.31
C VAL A 95 -10.12 -2.15 3.99
N HIS A 96 -11.26 -1.48 4.02
CA HIS A 96 -11.44 -0.21 4.70
C HIS A 96 -12.18 -0.37 6.02
N LEU A 97 -11.95 0.55 6.94
CA LEU A 97 -12.81 0.76 8.09
C LEU A 97 -14.15 1.38 7.64
N ASN A 98 -15.22 1.14 8.39
CA ASN A 98 -16.47 1.85 8.15
C ASN A 98 -16.24 3.38 8.22
N PRO A 99 -16.93 4.18 7.41
CA PRO A 99 -16.73 5.64 7.35
C PRO A 99 -16.82 6.37 8.70
N ASP A 100 -17.70 5.88 9.57
CA ASP A 100 -17.97 6.40 10.92
C ASP A 100 -17.08 5.78 12.01
N PHE A 101 -16.16 4.87 11.65
CA PHE A 101 -15.23 4.29 12.63
C PHE A 101 -14.25 5.35 13.13
N LEU A 102 -14.14 5.47 14.45
CA LEU A 102 -13.20 6.39 15.08
C LEU A 102 -11.81 5.75 15.18
N ILE A 103 -10.88 6.22 14.35
CA ILE A 103 -9.48 5.81 14.40
C ILE A 103 -8.81 6.48 15.60
N LYS A 104 -8.61 5.70 16.65
CA LYS A 104 -7.93 6.06 17.89
C LYS A 104 -6.80 5.07 18.12
N THR A 105 -5.64 5.53 18.53
CA THR A 105 -4.51 4.67 18.88
C THR A 105 -4.92 3.57 19.84
N LEU A 106 -4.60 2.33 19.53
CA LEU A 106 -4.89 1.18 20.36
C LEU A 106 -4.10 1.26 21.67
N PRO A 107 -4.72 1.17 22.86
CA PRO A 107 -4.02 1.33 24.13
C PRO A 107 -2.83 0.37 24.29
N GLN A 108 -2.94 -0.86 23.79
CA GLN A 108 -1.86 -1.86 23.83
C GLN A 108 -0.65 -1.50 22.94
N CYS A 109 -0.79 -0.48 22.09
CA CYS A 109 0.29 0.04 21.26
C CYS A 109 1.00 1.26 21.87
N ILE A 110 0.59 1.67 23.07
CA ILE A 110 1.15 2.82 23.80
C ILE A 110 1.86 2.32 25.05
N ASP A 111 3.09 2.74 25.27
CA ASP A 111 3.87 2.51 26.50
C ASP A 111 4.97 3.58 26.64
N ASN A 112 5.80 3.48 27.69
CA ASN A 112 6.89 4.45 27.93
C ASN A 112 7.92 4.54 26.81
N ARG A 113 8.10 3.46 26.03
CA ARG A 113 9.01 3.42 24.87
C ARG A 113 8.33 3.96 23.61
N TYR A 114 7.01 3.82 23.54
CA TYR A 114 6.19 4.22 22.39
C TYR A 114 5.03 5.10 22.87
N PRO A 115 5.29 6.40 23.12
CA PRO A 115 4.25 7.35 23.48
C PRO A 115 3.22 7.47 22.36
N ASP A 116 2.01 7.92 22.67
CA ASP A 116 0.95 8.10 21.67
C ASP A 116 1.35 9.16 20.64
N LEU A 117 1.56 8.73 19.40
CA LEU A 117 1.89 9.60 18.27
C LEU A 117 0.66 10.29 17.67
N TYR A 118 -0.54 9.80 18.00
CA TYR A 118 -1.80 10.25 17.41
C TYR A 118 -2.85 10.55 18.49
N PRO A 119 -2.59 11.49 19.41
CA PRO A 119 -3.49 11.75 20.55
C PRO A 119 -4.88 12.23 20.12
N ASN A 120 -4.99 12.82 18.93
CA ASN A 120 -6.27 13.24 18.36
C ASN A 120 -6.84 12.12 17.49
N SER A 121 -7.98 11.56 17.92
CA SER A 121 -8.72 10.61 17.10
C SER A 121 -9.37 11.28 15.89
N ILE A 122 -9.63 10.52 14.83
CA ILE A 122 -10.22 11.00 13.58
C ILE A 122 -11.17 9.94 13.01
N LEU A 123 -12.28 10.35 12.39
CA LEU A 123 -13.15 9.41 11.67
C LEU A 123 -12.45 8.86 10.43
N ALA A 124 -12.69 7.59 10.11
CA ALA A 124 -12.05 6.94 8.95
C ALA A 124 -12.35 7.68 7.64
N ASN A 125 -13.57 8.19 7.46
CA ASN A 125 -13.92 8.99 6.29
C ASN A 125 -13.14 10.31 6.23
N ASP A 126 -12.95 10.98 7.36
CA ASP A 126 -12.23 12.25 7.41
C ASP A 126 -10.73 12.03 7.14
N TYR A 127 -10.18 10.94 7.68
CA TYR A 127 -8.80 10.53 7.41
C TYR A 127 -8.59 10.22 5.92
N LEU A 128 -9.47 9.44 5.31
CA LEU A 128 -9.43 9.14 3.88
C LEU A 128 -9.47 10.44 3.04
N ASN A 129 -10.41 11.34 3.35
CA ASN A 129 -10.54 12.61 2.65
C ASN A 129 -9.31 13.50 2.80
N MET A 130 -8.69 13.53 3.97
CA MET A 130 -7.44 14.24 4.22
C MET A 130 -6.32 13.70 3.33
N ARG A 131 -6.11 12.38 3.32
CA ARG A 131 -5.07 11.74 2.51
C ARG A 131 -5.29 11.93 1.00
N LEU A 132 -6.54 11.81 0.52
CA LEU A 132 -6.86 12.04 -0.89
C LEU A 132 -6.57 13.47 -1.34
N LYS A 133 -6.78 14.47 -0.47
CA LYS A 133 -6.40 15.86 -0.75
C LYS A 133 -4.88 16.03 -0.85
N GLU A 134 -4.11 15.40 0.03
CA GLU A 134 -2.64 15.46 0.03
C GLU A 134 -2.03 14.95 -1.28
N ILE A 135 -2.67 13.96 -1.91
CA ILE A 135 -2.23 13.39 -3.19
C ILE A 135 -2.97 13.97 -4.42
N ASN A 136 -3.70 15.08 -4.24
CA ASN A 136 -4.44 15.80 -5.30
C ASN A 136 -5.49 14.94 -6.05
N LEU A 137 -6.13 13.98 -5.36
CA LEU A 137 -7.25 13.20 -5.92
C LEU A 137 -8.62 13.69 -5.45
N LYS A 138 -8.68 14.79 -4.69
CA LYS A 138 -9.93 15.41 -4.22
C LYS A 138 -9.78 16.90 -3.98
#